data_f80933d5e73329a364f73811a9401f5b
#
_entry.id   f80933d5e73329a364f73811a9401f5b
#
_cell.length_a   1.000
_cell.length_b   1.000
_cell.length_c   1.000
_cell.angle_alpha   90.00
_cell.angle_beta   90.00
_cell.angle_gamma   90.00
#
_symmetry.space_group_name_H-M   'P 1'
#
loop_
_entity.id
_entity.type
_entity.pdbx_description
1 polymer ?
#
loop_
_entity_poly.entity_id
_entity_poly.type
_entity_poly.pdbx_seq_one_letter_code
_entity_poly.pdbx_strand_id
1 'polypeptide(L)'
;GRTVGVSGVASQPNVFYIGVNNGGVWKTNDYGHTWKPIFDSENTSSVGDVAVAPSNPNVVYVGSGEGIQRPDLSIGNGLYKSSDAGKTWTNMGLHDAQQIGGISIDPRNENRIFVAALGHPYGPNKERGVYRSLDGGKTLEQVLYIDENTGAVQVLIDPNHTNIVFATIWAARQGPWENGAWNGEASGLYKSMDGGNTWEKMTKGLPTTKQEGLGRIGFTIAPSNSKRMYATVDAEKNGGIYRSDDGGESWYLLTTD
;
A
#
# COMPACT_ATOMS: atom_id res chain seq x y z
N GLY A 1 13.21 -12.66 8.16
CA GLY A 1 12.54 -11.62 7.39
C GLY A 1 11.72 -10.69 8.28
N ARG A 2 11.22 -9.64 7.71
CA ARG A 2 10.31 -8.69 8.38
C ARG A 2 8.89 -8.97 7.92
N THR A 3 7.94 -9.03 8.83
CA THR A 3 6.52 -9.04 8.49
C THR A 3 6.11 -7.62 8.07
N VAL A 4 5.56 -7.48 6.88
CA VAL A 4 5.16 -6.18 6.30
C VAL A 4 3.66 -6.08 6.08
N GLY A 5 3.00 -7.20 5.80
CA GLY A 5 1.55 -7.26 5.63
C GLY A 5 0.93 -8.25 6.60
N VAL A 6 -0.20 -7.88 7.17
CA VAL A 6 -1.06 -8.77 7.99
C VAL A 6 -2.49 -8.58 7.53
N SER A 7 -3.16 -9.66 7.18
CA SER A 7 -4.54 -9.60 6.70
C SER A 7 -5.39 -10.75 7.20
N GLY A 8 -6.66 -10.48 7.42
CA GLY A 8 -7.68 -11.45 7.80
C GLY A 8 -9.06 -10.83 7.62
N VAL A 9 -10.11 -11.61 7.83
CA VAL A 9 -11.49 -11.12 7.72
C VAL A 9 -12.30 -11.52 8.94
N ALA A 10 -13.22 -10.66 9.36
CA ALA A 10 -14.03 -10.87 10.56
C ALA A 10 -14.89 -12.15 10.49
N SER A 11 -15.27 -12.60 9.28
CA SER A 11 -16.03 -13.84 9.08
C SER A 11 -15.23 -15.11 9.36
N GLN A 12 -13.89 -15.02 9.41
CA GLN A 12 -12.96 -16.11 9.70
C GLN A 12 -11.91 -15.66 10.74
N PRO A 13 -12.30 -15.45 12.00
CA PRO A 13 -11.45 -14.82 13.01
C PRO A 13 -10.22 -15.64 13.42
N ASN A 14 -10.17 -16.91 13.06
CA ASN A 14 -9.03 -17.80 13.29
C ASN A 14 -8.05 -17.87 12.12
N VAL A 15 -8.36 -17.21 10.97
CA VAL A 15 -7.55 -17.27 9.76
C VAL A 15 -6.85 -15.94 9.52
N PHE A 16 -5.52 -15.98 9.47
CA PHE A 16 -4.68 -14.84 9.17
C PHE A 16 -3.64 -15.18 8.10
N TYR A 17 -3.23 -14.14 7.40
CA TYR A 17 -2.14 -14.19 6.44
C TYR A 17 -1.09 -13.16 6.86
N ILE A 18 0.18 -13.51 6.74
CA ILE A 18 1.29 -12.57 6.90
C ILE A 18 2.18 -12.61 5.66
N GLY A 19 2.54 -11.44 5.19
CA GLY A 19 3.54 -11.23 4.15
C GLY A 19 4.89 -10.90 4.77
N VAL A 20 5.94 -11.59 4.32
CA VAL A 20 7.28 -11.47 4.90
C VAL A 20 8.27 -11.09 3.82
N ASN A 21 9.06 -10.04 4.07
CA ASN A 21 10.18 -9.69 3.19
C ASN A 21 11.14 -10.89 3.08
N ASN A 22 11.37 -11.37 1.87
CA ASN A 22 12.20 -12.56 1.59
C ASN A 22 11.76 -13.83 2.34
N GLY A 23 10.47 -13.94 2.65
CA GLY A 23 9.93 -15.09 3.39
C GLY A 23 8.57 -15.56 2.88
N GLY A 24 8.10 -15.00 1.75
CA GLY A 24 6.83 -15.37 1.13
C GLY A 24 5.60 -15.01 1.96
N VAL A 25 4.53 -15.76 1.75
CA VAL A 25 3.27 -15.60 2.48
C VAL A 25 3.02 -16.81 3.35
N TRP A 26 2.63 -16.54 4.59
CA TRP A 26 2.28 -17.57 5.58
C TRP A 26 0.83 -17.44 5.99
N LYS A 27 0.18 -18.58 6.22
CA LYS A 27 -1.21 -18.67 6.64
C LYS A 27 -1.33 -19.47 7.93
N THR A 28 -2.16 -18.96 8.83
CA THR A 28 -2.66 -19.71 10.00
C THR A 28 -4.17 -19.97 9.86
N ASN A 29 -4.65 -21.07 10.44
CA ASN A 29 -6.08 -21.39 10.56
C ASN A 29 -6.49 -21.63 12.02
N ASP A 30 -5.64 -21.32 12.97
CA ASP A 30 -5.76 -21.64 14.39
C ASP A 30 -5.31 -20.51 15.31
N TYR A 31 -5.67 -19.26 14.95
CA TYR A 31 -5.33 -18.03 15.69
C TYR A 31 -3.82 -17.78 15.83
N GLY A 32 -3.02 -18.28 14.90
CA GLY A 32 -1.57 -18.06 14.92
C GLY A 32 -0.76 -19.09 15.72
N HIS A 33 -1.38 -20.16 16.19
CA HIS A 33 -0.67 -21.25 16.88
C HIS A 33 0.25 -22.02 15.92
N THR A 34 -0.21 -22.24 14.68
CA THR A 34 0.61 -22.85 13.63
C THR A 34 0.55 -22.02 12.35
N TRP A 35 1.64 -22.01 11.59
CA TRP A 35 1.78 -21.29 10.34
C TRP A 35 2.29 -22.21 9.23
N LYS A 36 1.70 -22.06 8.04
CA LYS A 36 2.10 -22.81 6.84
C LYS A 36 2.52 -21.82 5.75
N PRO A 37 3.66 -22.06 5.09
CA PRO A 37 4.02 -21.29 3.90
C PRO A 37 3.06 -21.67 2.76
N ILE A 38 2.63 -20.67 1.99
CA ILE A 38 1.64 -20.85 0.91
C ILE A 38 2.03 -20.14 -0.39
N PHE A 39 3.28 -19.66 -0.48
CA PHE A 39 3.74 -18.86 -1.62
C PHE A 39 5.11 -19.33 -2.16
N ASP A 40 5.61 -20.48 -1.69
CA ASP A 40 6.96 -20.98 -1.98
C ASP A 40 7.12 -21.47 -3.44
N SER A 41 6.01 -21.72 -4.14
CA SER A 41 6.03 -22.10 -5.57
C SER A 41 6.19 -20.91 -6.52
N GLU A 42 6.07 -19.69 -6.00
CA GLU A 42 6.10 -18.49 -6.83
C GLU A 42 7.54 -18.00 -7.12
N ASN A 43 7.67 -17.22 -8.20
CA ASN A 43 8.99 -16.76 -8.68
C ASN A 43 9.63 -15.67 -7.81
N THR A 44 9.01 -15.29 -6.72
CA THR A 44 9.53 -14.32 -5.76
C THR A 44 9.12 -14.69 -4.35
N SER A 45 9.99 -14.48 -3.39
CA SER A 45 9.70 -14.59 -1.97
C SER A 45 9.56 -13.23 -1.28
N SER A 46 9.81 -12.14 -2.02
CA SER A 46 9.70 -10.79 -1.47
C SER A 46 8.24 -10.32 -1.51
N VAL A 47 7.69 -9.99 -0.36
CA VAL A 47 6.30 -9.54 -0.20
C VAL A 47 6.28 -8.14 0.42
N GLY A 48 5.55 -7.23 -0.19
CA GLY A 48 5.32 -5.88 0.31
C GLY A 48 3.96 -5.72 0.99
N ASP A 49 2.94 -6.45 0.52
CA ASP A 49 1.63 -6.45 1.17
C ASP A 49 0.83 -7.74 0.86
N VAL A 50 -0.10 -8.07 1.74
CA VAL A 50 -1.08 -9.15 1.56
C VAL A 50 -2.46 -8.65 1.97
N ALA A 51 -3.47 -8.85 1.12
CA ALA A 51 -4.85 -8.42 1.37
C ALA A 51 -5.85 -9.54 1.09
N VAL A 52 -6.75 -9.78 2.04
CA VAL A 52 -7.88 -10.71 1.89
C VAL A 52 -9.13 -9.91 1.59
N ALA A 53 -9.92 -10.35 0.61
CA ALA A 53 -11.17 -9.68 0.26
C ALA A 53 -12.22 -9.85 1.38
N PRO A 54 -12.72 -8.75 1.96
CA PRO A 54 -13.73 -8.84 3.03
C PRO A 54 -15.03 -9.53 2.61
N SER A 55 -15.42 -9.39 1.34
CA SER A 55 -16.62 -10.00 0.77
C SER A 55 -16.45 -11.49 0.42
N ASN A 56 -15.21 -11.95 0.24
CA ASN A 56 -14.91 -13.32 -0.16
C ASN A 56 -13.53 -13.78 0.38
N PRO A 57 -13.48 -14.50 1.52
CA PRO A 57 -12.22 -14.92 2.13
C PRO A 57 -11.35 -15.87 1.28
N ASN A 58 -11.90 -16.41 0.19
CA ASN A 58 -11.10 -17.22 -0.74
C ASN A 58 -10.23 -16.36 -1.67
N VAL A 59 -10.57 -15.07 -1.81
CA VAL A 59 -9.82 -14.14 -2.67
C VAL A 59 -8.75 -13.43 -1.85
N VAL A 60 -7.50 -13.66 -2.22
CA VAL A 60 -6.32 -13.06 -1.58
C VAL A 60 -5.44 -12.45 -2.65
N TYR A 61 -4.96 -11.23 -2.40
CA TYR A 61 -3.97 -10.57 -3.26
C TYR A 61 -2.65 -10.43 -2.52
N VAL A 62 -1.55 -10.52 -3.27
CA VAL A 62 -0.19 -10.32 -2.78
C VAL A 62 0.52 -9.33 -3.70
N GLY A 63 1.00 -8.24 -3.13
CA GLY A 63 1.93 -7.32 -3.78
C GLY A 63 3.35 -7.75 -3.48
N SER A 64 4.12 -8.07 -4.50
CA SER A 64 5.51 -8.48 -4.32
C SER A 64 6.48 -7.30 -4.31
N GLY A 65 7.70 -7.53 -3.81
CA GLY A 65 8.67 -6.49 -3.50
C GLY A 65 8.49 -5.97 -2.08
N GLU A 66 9.45 -5.24 -1.55
CA GLU A 66 9.43 -4.94 -0.12
C GLU A 66 8.59 -3.72 0.28
N GLY A 67 8.29 -2.81 -0.63
CA GLY A 67 7.50 -1.60 -0.36
C GLY A 67 8.09 -0.67 0.70
N ILE A 68 9.35 -0.85 1.05
CA ILE A 68 10.11 -0.09 2.05
C ILE A 68 11.46 0.32 1.46
N GLN A 69 12.17 1.23 2.14
CA GLN A 69 13.52 1.62 1.75
C GLN A 69 14.53 1.07 2.76
N ARG A 70 15.54 0.38 2.25
CA ARG A 70 16.70 -0.13 2.99
C ARG A 70 17.82 -0.55 2.01
N PRO A 71 19.08 -0.72 2.47
CA PRO A 71 20.20 -0.98 1.56
C PRO A 71 20.12 -2.29 0.78
N ASP A 72 19.46 -3.30 1.29
CA ASP A 72 19.42 -4.67 0.76
C ASP A 72 18.01 -5.08 0.30
N LEU A 73 17.40 -4.26 -0.54
CA LEU A 73 16.04 -4.50 -1.06
C LEU A 73 16.01 -5.68 -2.03
N SER A 74 15.04 -6.57 -1.82
CA SER A 74 14.67 -7.58 -2.80
C SER A 74 13.51 -7.11 -3.64
N ILE A 75 13.69 -7.21 -4.95
CA ILE A 75 12.64 -6.86 -5.92
C ILE A 75 11.56 -7.95 -5.96
N GLY A 76 10.36 -7.51 -6.29
CA GLY A 76 9.22 -8.38 -6.56
C GLY A 76 9.06 -8.69 -8.05
N ASN A 77 7.95 -9.35 -8.36
CA ASN A 77 7.53 -9.70 -9.71
C ASN A 77 6.03 -9.40 -9.93
N GLY A 78 5.58 -8.28 -9.41
CA GLY A 78 4.22 -7.77 -9.63
C GLY A 78 3.18 -8.22 -8.62
N LEU A 79 1.93 -8.19 -9.08
CA LEU A 79 0.72 -8.50 -8.32
C LEU A 79 0.32 -9.96 -8.51
N TYR A 80 -0.01 -10.65 -7.44
CA TYR A 80 -0.54 -12.03 -7.46
C TYR A 80 -1.94 -12.09 -6.87
N LYS A 81 -2.74 -13.03 -7.37
CA LYS A 81 -4.09 -13.33 -6.88
C LYS A 81 -4.24 -14.81 -6.63
N SER A 82 -4.86 -15.16 -5.52
CA SER A 82 -5.45 -16.47 -5.24
C SER A 82 -6.97 -16.34 -5.22
N SER A 83 -7.69 -17.36 -5.70
CA SER A 83 -9.15 -17.48 -5.61
C SER A 83 -9.58 -18.68 -4.76
N ASP A 84 -8.63 -19.33 -4.08
CA ASP A 84 -8.82 -20.56 -3.30
C ASP A 84 -8.14 -20.51 -1.92
N ALA A 85 -8.11 -19.30 -1.35
CA ALA A 85 -7.53 -19.00 -0.04
C ALA A 85 -6.04 -19.33 0.08
N GLY A 86 -5.28 -19.08 -1.00
CA GLY A 86 -3.82 -19.22 -1.04
C GLY A 86 -3.31 -20.60 -1.39
N LYS A 87 -4.15 -21.50 -1.95
CA LYS A 87 -3.69 -22.81 -2.41
C LYS A 87 -2.99 -22.72 -3.76
N THR A 88 -3.49 -21.84 -4.65
CA THR A 88 -2.88 -21.55 -5.96
C THR A 88 -2.83 -20.06 -6.19
N TRP A 89 -1.86 -19.63 -7.01
CA TRP A 89 -1.62 -18.22 -7.31
C TRP A 89 -1.54 -17.97 -8.81
N THR A 90 -2.00 -16.80 -9.23
CA THR A 90 -1.88 -16.32 -10.61
C THR A 90 -1.24 -14.94 -10.58
N ASN A 91 -0.17 -14.74 -11.35
CA ASN A 91 0.40 -13.41 -11.53
C ASN A 91 -0.54 -12.56 -12.40
N MET A 92 -0.86 -11.35 -11.94
CA MET A 92 -1.82 -10.43 -12.54
C MET A 92 -1.15 -9.24 -13.26
N GLY A 93 0.18 -9.24 -13.39
CA GLY A 93 0.92 -8.15 -14.05
C GLY A 93 1.70 -7.26 -13.08
N LEU A 94 2.06 -6.05 -13.53
CA LEU A 94 2.97 -5.12 -12.84
C LEU A 94 4.33 -5.75 -12.57
N HIS A 95 4.85 -6.52 -13.53
CA HIS A 95 6.11 -7.26 -13.37
C HIS A 95 7.30 -6.34 -13.16
N ASP A 96 7.30 -5.16 -13.78
CA ASP A 96 8.38 -4.19 -13.71
C ASP A 96 8.21 -3.17 -12.58
N ALA A 97 7.11 -3.22 -11.82
CA ALA A 97 6.93 -2.34 -10.67
C ALA A 97 7.97 -2.58 -9.58
N GLN A 98 8.47 -3.80 -9.44
CA GLN A 98 9.48 -4.27 -8.49
C GLN A 98 9.10 -4.13 -7.01
N GLN A 99 8.31 -3.12 -6.63
CA GLN A 99 7.84 -2.91 -5.26
C GLN A 99 6.38 -2.51 -5.25
N ILE A 100 5.54 -3.31 -4.61
CA ILE A 100 4.13 -3.00 -4.33
C ILE A 100 3.98 -2.87 -2.82
N GLY A 101 3.72 -1.64 -2.35
CA GLY A 101 3.68 -1.31 -0.93
C GLY A 101 2.31 -1.42 -0.28
N GLY A 102 1.23 -1.50 -1.06
CA GLY A 102 -0.12 -1.56 -0.50
C GLY A 102 -1.18 -2.03 -1.48
N ILE A 103 -2.18 -2.75 -0.96
CA ILE A 103 -3.34 -3.23 -1.71
C ILE A 103 -4.59 -2.91 -0.90
N SER A 104 -5.60 -2.31 -1.54
CA SER A 104 -6.90 -2.09 -0.93
C SER A 104 -7.99 -2.72 -1.79
N ILE A 105 -8.82 -3.56 -1.16
CA ILE A 105 -9.92 -4.26 -1.82
C ILE A 105 -11.22 -3.62 -1.36
N ASP A 106 -12.14 -3.34 -2.29
CA ASP A 106 -13.47 -2.84 -1.95
C ASP A 106 -14.18 -3.87 -1.02
N PRO A 107 -14.63 -3.48 0.16
CA PRO A 107 -15.23 -4.40 1.12
C PRO A 107 -16.50 -5.10 0.63
N ARG A 108 -17.12 -4.58 -0.44
CA ARG A 108 -18.36 -5.09 -1.03
C ARG A 108 -18.16 -5.78 -2.39
N ASN A 109 -16.94 -5.67 -2.98
CA ASN A 109 -16.65 -6.20 -4.31
C ASN A 109 -15.18 -6.59 -4.44
N GLU A 110 -14.89 -7.89 -4.33
CA GLU A 110 -13.52 -8.43 -4.44
C GLU A 110 -12.87 -8.21 -5.80
N ASN A 111 -13.62 -7.79 -6.81
CA ASN A 111 -13.10 -7.50 -8.15
C ASN A 111 -12.62 -6.05 -8.28
N ARG A 112 -13.01 -5.15 -7.36
CA ARG A 112 -12.53 -3.78 -7.33
C ARG A 112 -11.40 -3.63 -6.35
N ILE A 113 -10.20 -3.37 -6.88
CA ILE A 113 -8.98 -3.23 -6.09
C ILE A 113 -8.20 -1.99 -6.49
N PHE A 114 -7.43 -1.47 -5.54
CA PHE A 114 -6.38 -0.49 -5.77
C PHE A 114 -5.04 -1.05 -5.31
N VAL A 115 -4.00 -0.74 -6.08
CA VAL A 115 -2.63 -1.21 -5.84
C VAL A 115 -1.69 0.00 -5.81
N ALA A 116 -0.91 0.13 -4.76
CA ALA A 116 0.13 1.15 -4.61
C ALA A 116 1.47 0.59 -5.07
N ALA A 117 1.95 1.05 -6.21
CA ALA A 117 3.23 0.66 -6.79
C ALA A 117 4.30 1.73 -6.48
N LEU A 118 5.28 1.38 -5.67
CA LEU A 118 6.41 2.25 -5.36
C LEU A 118 7.41 2.29 -6.53
N GLY A 119 7.51 1.21 -7.30
CA GLY A 119 8.36 1.11 -8.49
C GLY A 119 9.78 0.66 -8.18
N HIS A 120 10.71 0.94 -9.08
CA HIS A 120 12.11 0.55 -8.93
C HIS A 120 12.77 1.25 -7.73
N PRO A 121 13.44 0.50 -6.84
CA PRO A 121 14.16 1.12 -5.73
C PRO A 121 15.37 1.95 -6.20
N TYR A 122 16.05 1.54 -7.28
CA TYR A 122 17.34 2.10 -7.70
C TYR A 122 17.32 2.93 -8.97
N GLY A 123 16.16 3.16 -9.56
CA GLY A 123 16.07 3.89 -10.83
C GLY A 123 14.70 4.43 -11.15
N PRO A 124 14.58 5.19 -12.26
CA PRO A 124 13.27 5.62 -12.74
C PRO A 124 12.45 4.43 -13.21
N ASN A 125 11.12 4.55 -13.11
CA ASN A 125 10.20 3.49 -13.52
C ASN A 125 8.81 4.07 -13.85
N LYS A 126 8.22 3.63 -14.94
CA LYS A 126 6.91 4.08 -15.40
C LYS A 126 5.75 3.36 -14.69
N GLU A 127 6.01 2.18 -14.12
CA GLU A 127 5.04 1.44 -13.32
C GLU A 127 5.01 1.91 -11.85
N ARG A 128 5.05 3.23 -11.62
CA ARG A 128 4.89 3.86 -10.30
C ARG A 128 3.48 4.43 -10.15
N GLY A 129 3.02 4.63 -8.93
CA GLY A 129 1.76 5.28 -8.64
C GLY A 129 0.65 4.34 -8.22
N VAL A 130 -0.60 4.74 -8.42
CA VAL A 130 -1.77 3.95 -8.03
C VAL A 130 -2.41 3.32 -9.25
N TYR A 131 -2.66 2.02 -9.14
CA TYR A 131 -3.41 1.25 -10.13
C TYR A 131 -4.77 0.86 -9.58
N ARG A 132 -5.77 0.83 -10.46
CA ARG A 132 -7.12 0.35 -10.18
C ARG A 132 -7.45 -0.83 -11.08
N SER A 133 -8.15 -1.82 -10.53
CA SER A 133 -8.84 -2.84 -11.30
C SER A 133 -10.31 -2.90 -10.92
N LEU A 134 -11.18 -3.18 -11.87
CA LEU A 134 -12.62 -3.39 -11.69
C LEU A 134 -13.05 -4.84 -12.01
N ASP A 135 -12.11 -5.67 -12.43
CA ASP A 135 -12.33 -7.05 -12.92
C ASP A 135 -11.47 -8.10 -12.18
N GLY A 136 -11.04 -7.76 -10.97
CA GLY A 136 -10.30 -8.67 -10.12
C GLY A 136 -8.83 -8.83 -10.49
N GLY A 137 -8.23 -7.78 -11.05
CA GLY A 137 -6.82 -7.72 -11.39
C GLY A 137 -6.49 -8.12 -12.83
N LYS A 138 -7.49 -8.50 -13.65
CA LYS A 138 -7.25 -8.88 -15.06
C LYS A 138 -6.79 -7.69 -15.90
N THR A 139 -7.38 -6.53 -15.64
CA THR A 139 -6.91 -5.26 -16.17
C THR A 139 -6.52 -4.32 -15.03
N LEU A 140 -5.41 -3.60 -15.21
CA LEU A 140 -4.87 -2.65 -14.25
C LEU A 140 -4.70 -1.30 -14.94
N GLU A 141 -5.50 -0.33 -14.51
CA GLU A 141 -5.46 1.05 -15.00
C GLU A 141 -4.63 1.90 -14.05
N GLN A 142 -3.64 2.62 -14.57
CA GLN A 142 -2.85 3.58 -13.78
C GLN A 142 -3.66 4.86 -13.58
N VAL A 143 -4.22 5.04 -12.38
CA VAL A 143 -5.16 6.13 -12.07
C VAL A 143 -4.53 7.31 -11.33
N LEU A 144 -3.33 7.15 -10.78
CA LEU A 144 -2.52 8.24 -10.24
C LEU A 144 -1.06 7.98 -10.59
N TYR A 145 -0.52 8.83 -11.43
CA TYR A 145 0.89 8.83 -11.82
C TYR A 145 1.42 10.25 -11.75
N ILE A 146 2.58 10.43 -11.18
CA ILE A 146 3.25 11.73 -11.06
C ILE A 146 4.42 11.79 -12.03
N ASP A 147 5.43 10.97 -11.80
CA ASP A 147 6.64 10.86 -12.61
C ASP A 147 7.36 9.52 -12.38
N GLU A 148 8.46 9.29 -13.10
CA GLU A 148 9.24 8.07 -13.02
C GLU A 148 10.03 7.88 -11.71
N ASN A 149 10.04 8.89 -10.81
CA ASN A 149 10.78 8.87 -9.54
C ASN A 149 9.88 8.87 -8.30
N THR A 150 8.56 9.02 -8.50
CA THR A 150 7.59 9.21 -7.43
C THR A 150 6.54 8.10 -7.47
N GLY A 151 6.51 7.24 -6.47
CA GLY A 151 5.62 6.08 -6.42
C GLY A 151 4.60 6.14 -5.30
N ALA A 152 3.63 5.22 -5.32
CA ALA A 152 2.66 5.06 -4.25
C ALA A 152 3.17 4.05 -3.20
N VAL A 153 2.99 4.37 -1.93
CA VAL A 153 3.40 3.53 -0.79
C VAL A 153 2.21 2.81 -0.20
N GLN A 154 1.08 3.49 -0.09
CA GLN A 154 -0.12 2.96 0.52
C GLN A 154 -1.34 3.47 -0.23
N VAL A 155 -2.38 2.65 -0.30
CA VAL A 155 -3.70 3.04 -0.81
C VAL A 155 -4.78 2.42 0.07
N LEU A 156 -5.81 3.20 0.41
CA LEU A 156 -6.96 2.73 1.19
C LEU A 156 -8.27 3.25 0.60
N ILE A 157 -9.22 2.35 0.42
CA ILE A 157 -10.61 2.69 0.15
C ILE A 157 -11.29 3.03 1.48
N ASP A 158 -12.06 4.11 1.55
CA ASP A 158 -12.91 4.38 2.70
C ASP A 158 -13.93 3.24 2.86
N PRO A 159 -13.92 2.51 3.99
CA PRO A 159 -14.77 1.32 4.16
C PRO A 159 -16.28 1.64 4.15
N ASN A 160 -16.67 2.86 4.44
CA ASN A 160 -18.06 3.32 4.48
C ASN A 160 -18.51 4.02 3.20
N HIS A 161 -17.57 4.65 2.47
CA HIS A 161 -17.81 5.45 1.26
C HIS A 161 -16.82 5.03 0.17
N THR A 162 -17.05 3.90 -0.48
CA THR A 162 -16.06 3.25 -1.35
C THR A 162 -15.67 4.05 -2.61
N ASN A 163 -16.36 5.14 -2.93
CA ASN A 163 -15.90 6.11 -3.95
C ASN A 163 -14.78 7.02 -3.42
N ILE A 164 -14.61 7.11 -2.10
CA ILE A 164 -13.51 7.87 -1.50
C ILE A 164 -12.30 6.94 -1.37
N VAL A 165 -11.19 7.34 -1.97
CA VAL A 165 -9.94 6.60 -1.95
C VAL A 165 -8.81 7.53 -1.56
N PHE A 166 -7.93 7.08 -0.69
CA PHE A 166 -6.74 7.80 -0.29
C PHE A 166 -5.49 7.05 -0.72
N ALA A 167 -4.45 7.78 -1.08
CA ALA A 167 -3.14 7.22 -1.40
C ALA A 167 -2.01 8.09 -0.87
N THR A 168 -0.94 7.48 -0.40
CA THR A 168 0.29 8.19 -0.09
C THR A 168 1.30 8.00 -1.21
N ILE A 169 1.82 9.13 -1.67
CA ILE A 169 2.81 9.22 -2.73
C ILE A 169 4.14 9.63 -2.11
N TRP A 170 5.22 9.04 -2.58
CA TRP A 170 6.55 9.28 -2.06
C TRP A 170 7.57 9.33 -3.18
N ALA A 171 8.32 10.44 -3.25
CA ALA A 171 9.48 10.55 -4.09
C ALA A 171 10.65 9.85 -3.41
N ALA A 172 10.84 8.56 -3.73
CA ALA A 172 11.83 7.71 -3.08
C ALA A 172 12.72 7.01 -4.11
N ARG A 173 14.02 7.11 -3.88
CA ARG A 173 15.04 6.39 -4.64
C ARG A 173 16.15 5.94 -3.71
N GLN A 174 16.47 4.68 -3.75
CA GLN A 174 17.65 4.12 -3.10
C GLN A 174 18.85 4.25 -4.03
N GLY A 175 19.90 4.91 -3.58
CA GLY A 175 21.18 4.90 -4.27
C GLY A 175 22.09 3.81 -3.69
N PRO A 176 22.83 3.04 -4.51
CA PRO A 176 23.75 2.02 -3.98
C PRO A 176 24.95 2.63 -3.25
N TRP A 177 25.35 3.85 -3.60
CA TRP A 177 26.54 4.53 -3.06
C TRP A 177 26.31 5.98 -2.72
N GLU A 178 25.26 6.58 -3.24
CA GLU A 178 24.94 7.97 -3.10
C GLU A 178 23.61 8.17 -2.42
N ASN A 179 23.39 9.37 -1.99
CA ASN A 179 22.17 9.80 -1.34
C ASN A 179 20.94 9.42 -2.15
N GLY A 180 20.15 8.54 -1.61
CA GLY A 180 18.80 8.31 -2.09
C GLY A 180 17.99 9.61 -2.03
N ALA A 181 16.92 9.69 -2.79
CA ALA A 181 15.91 10.71 -2.61
C ALA A 181 14.87 10.19 -1.60
N TRP A 182 14.64 10.95 -0.54
CA TRP A 182 13.75 10.58 0.56
C TRP A 182 12.56 11.54 0.68
N ASN A 183 12.55 12.59 -0.10
CA ASN A 183 11.49 13.60 -0.18
C ASN A 183 11.38 14.15 -1.61
N GLY A 184 10.31 14.82 -1.92
CA GLY A 184 10.07 15.45 -3.22
C GLY A 184 8.77 16.25 -3.23
N GLU A 185 8.65 17.20 -4.16
CA GLU A 185 7.49 18.10 -4.27
C GLU A 185 6.14 17.38 -4.33
N ALA A 186 6.12 16.20 -4.93
CA ALA A 186 4.90 15.41 -5.06
C ALA A 186 4.64 14.47 -3.88
N SER A 187 5.58 14.29 -2.95
CA SER A 187 5.32 13.49 -1.74
C SER A 187 4.13 14.05 -0.98
N GLY A 188 3.28 13.17 -0.47
CA GLY A 188 2.11 13.59 0.30
C GLY A 188 0.96 12.60 0.30
N LEU A 189 -0.11 12.99 0.96
CA LEU A 189 -1.39 12.30 0.97
C LEU A 189 -2.29 12.86 -0.12
N TYR A 190 -2.88 11.98 -0.90
CA TYR A 190 -3.80 12.30 -1.99
C TYR A 190 -5.16 11.66 -1.71
N LYS A 191 -6.23 12.36 -2.13
CA LYS A 191 -7.62 11.93 -1.97
C LYS A 191 -8.32 11.95 -3.32
N SER A 192 -9.10 10.92 -3.59
CA SER A 192 -10.08 10.85 -4.68
C SER A 192 -11.48 10.77 -4.08
N MET A 193 -12.43 11.49 -4.68
CA MET A 193 -13.84 11.48 -4.30
C MET A 193 -14.72 10.71 -5.32
N ASP A 194 -14.13 10.25 -6.42
CA ASP A 194 -14.82 9.72 -7.60
C ASP A 194 -14.33 8.32 -8.00
N GLY A 195 -13.84 7.56 -7.01
CA GLY A 195 -13.41 6.19 -7.22
C GLY A 195 -12.06 6.04 -7.92
N GLY A 196 -11.21 7.05 -7.79
CA GLY A 196 -9.86 7.06 -8.34
C GLY A 196 -9.75 7.70 -9.72
N ASN A 197 -10.80 8.35 -10.25
CA ASN A 197 -10.71 9.02 -11.55
C ASN A 197 -9.95 10.35 -11.48
N THR A 198 -10.13 11.10 -10.39
CA THR A 198 -9.39 12.33 -10.12
C THR A 198 -8.83 12.33 -8.71
N TRP A 199 -7.70 13.04 -8.51
CA TRP A 199 -6.97 13.06 -7.25
C TRP A 199 -6.55 14.47 -6.87
N GLU A 200 -6.67 14.79 -5.59
CA GLU A 200 -6.25 16.05 -4.99
C GLU A 200 -5.25 15.81 -3.85
N LYS A 201 -4.16 16.58 -3.83
CA LYS A 201 -3.18 16.53 -2.75
C LYS A 201 -3.71 17.25 -1.51
N MET A 202 -3.73 16.55 -0.38
CA MET A 202 -4.13 17.10 0.92
C MET A 202 -2.96 17.86 1.54
N THR A 203 -3.14 19.16 1.77
CA THR A 203 -2.05 20.03 2.27
C THR A 203 -2.40 20.78 3.55
N LYS A 204 -3.69 20.85 3.89
CA LYS A 204 -4.14 21.66 5.04
C LYS A 204 -3.74 21.02 6.36
N GLY A 205 -2.76 21.62 7.02
CA GLY A 205 -2.23 21.18 8.31
C GLY A 205 -1.18 20.07 8.25
N LEU A 206 -0.84 19.57 7.05
CA LEU A 206 0.29 18.66 6.84
C LEU A 206 1.55 19.43 6.42
N PRO A 207 2.76 18.91 6.74
CA PRO A 207 4.00 19.43 6.18
C PRO A 207 4.01 19.38 4.65
N THR A 208 4.80 20.23 4.03
CA THR A 208 5.03 20.22 2.58
C THR A 208 6.51 20.05 2.29
N THR A 209 6.84 19.42 1.16
CA THR A 209 8.24 19.21 0.74
C THR A 209 9.04 20.50 0.68
N LYS A 210 8.43 21.56 0.13
CA LYS A 210 9.09 22.87 -0.06
C LYS A 210 9.48 23.54 1.25
N GLN A 211 8.69 23.35 2.31
CA GLN A 211 8.85 24.06 3.59
C GLN A 211 9.51 23.18 4.65
N GLU A 212 9.24 21.89 4.65
CA GLU A 212 9.48 20.99 5.77
C GLU A 212 10.12 19.66 5.38
N GLY A 213 10.42 19.44 4.10
CA GLY A 213 11.11 18.24 3.63
C GLY A 213 10.26 16.97 3.80
N LEU A 214 9.02 16.99 3.29
CA LEU A 214 8.08 15.89 3.44
C LEU A 214 8.57 14.62 2.73
N GLY A 215 8.76 13.57 3.50
CA GLY A 215 9.08 12.22 3.07
C GLY A 215 7.84 11.30 3.00
N ARG A 216 7.91 10.19 3.69
CA ARG A 216 6.87 9.16 3.71
C ARG A 216 5.74 9.51 4.66
N ILE A 217 4.51 9.22 4.22
CA ILE A 217 3.32 9.24 5.08
C ILE A 217 2.74 7.83 5.14
N GLY A 218 2.49 7.32 6.37
CA GLY A 218 1.62 6.20 6.63
C GLY A 218 0.31 6.70 7.23
N PHE A 219 -0.84 6.12 6.88
CA PHE A 219 -2.13 6.58 7.42
C PHE A 219 -3.13 5.45 7.62
N THR A 220 -4.18 5.73 8.39
CA THR A 220 -5.29 4.80 8.59
C THR A 220 -6.60 5.55 8.74
N ILE A 221 -7.71 4.89 8.36
CA ILE A 221 -9.08 5.38 8.48
C ILE A 221 -9.77 4.56 9.55
N ALA A 222 -10.42 5.22 10.52
CA ALA A 222 -11.19 4.51 11.54
C ALA A 222 -12.46 3.89 10.92
N PRO A 223 -12.64 2.55 10.93
CA PRO A 223 -13.79 1.93 10.27
C PRO A 223 -15.14 2.32 10.87
N SER A 224 -15.18 2.66 12.16
CA SER A 224 -16.38 3.10 12.86
C SER A 224 -16.76 4.56 12.58
N ASN A 225 -15.82 5.35 12.06
CA ASN A 225 -16.02 6.75 11.72
C ASN A 225 -14.97 7.21 10.71
N SER A 226 -15.30 7.18 9.42
CA SER A 226 -14.37 7.55 8.33
C SER A 226 -13.90 9.02 8.37
N LYS A 227 -14.55 9.88 9.15
CA LYS A 227 -14.05 11.24 9.38
C LYS A 227 -12.80 11.24 10.26
N ARG A 228 -12.63 10.20 11.11
CA ARG A 228 -11.47 10.04 11.98
C ARG A 228 -10.35 9.30 11.25
N MET A 229 -9.24 9.99 11.08
CA MET A 229 -8.03 9.43 10.47
C MET A 229 -6.81 9.77 11.31
N TYR A 230 -5.79 8.93 11.23
CA TYR A 230 -4.48 9.18 11.80
C TYR A 230 -3.40 8.99 10.74
N ALA A 231 -2.32 9.76 10.84
CA ALA A 231 -1.17 9.63 9.96
C ALA A 231 0.14 9.73 10.77
N THR A 232 1.12 8.94 10.36
CA THR A 232 2.52 9.13 10.72
C THR A 232 3.21 9.83 9.57
N VAL A 233 3.87 10.94 9.85
CA VAL A 233 4.47 11.80 8.83
C VAL A 233 5.97 11.91 9.08
N ASP A 234 6.76 11.46 8.12
CA ASP A 234 8.18 11.69 8.06
C ASP A 234 8.45 13.03 7.37
N ALA A 235 9.02 13.97 8.08
CA ALA A 235 9.39 15.28 7.56
C ALA A 235 10.55 15.87 8.38
N GLU A 236 11.39 16.67 7.74
CA GLU A 236 12.52 17.34 8.42
C GLU A 236 12.02 18.31 9.51
N LYS A 237 10.87 18.93 9.26
CA LYS A 237 10.21 19.80 10.24
C LYS A 237 8.76 19.34 10.42
N ASN A 238 8.30 19.38 11.65
CA ASN A 238 6.94 18.98 12.04
C ASN A 238 6.60 17.52 11.64
N GLY A 239 7.58 16.64 11.56
CA GLY A 239 7.34 15.20 11.48
C GLY A 239 6.65 14.72 12.77
N GLY A 240 5.83 13.66 12.69
CA GLY A 240 5.14 13.13 13.87
C GLY A 240 3.82 12.45 13.57
N ILE A 241 2.95 12.38 14.59
CA ILE A 241 1.62 11.78 14.50
C ILE A 241 0.57 12.87 14.31
N TYR A 242 -0.22 12.72 13.28
CA TYR A 242 -1.29 13.63 12.90
C TYR A 242 -2.66 12.97 13.04
N ARG A 243 -3.68 13.80 13.22
CA ARG A 243 -5.08 13.39 13.24
C ARG A 243 -5.92 14.32 12.36
N SER A 244 -6.90 13.72 11.71
CA SER A 244 -8.01 14.39 11.06
C SER A 244 -9.33 13.94 11.69
N ASP A 245 -10.30 14.85 11.78
CA ASP A 245 -11.67 14.61 12.24
C ASP A 245 -12.73 14.97 11.19
N ASP A 246 -12.28 15.32 9.97
CA ASP A 246 -13.12 15.77 8.86
C ASP A 246 -12.93 14.95 7.58
N GLY A 247 -12.37 13.73 7.69
CA GLY A 247 -12.17 12.84 6.55
C GLY A 247 -10.99 13.26 5.68
N GLY A 248 -9.93 13.76 6.30
CA GLY A 248 -8.67 14.10 5.64
C GLY A 248 -8.63 15.52 5.07
N GLU A 249 -9.71 16.33 5.20
CA GLU A 249 -9.73 17.70 4.68
C GLU A 249 -8.77 18.64 5.42
N SER A 250 -8.58 18.39 6.73
CA SER A 250 -7.59 19.08 7.53
C SER A 250 -6.95 18.17 8.57
N TRP A 251 -5.72 18.49 8.93
CA TRP A 251 -4.91 17.71 9.84
C TRP A 251 -4.28 18.58 10.92
N TYR A 252 -4.10 18.02 12.11
CA TYR A 252 -3.40 18.67 13.18
C TYR A 252 -2.41 17.70 13.86
N LEU A 253 -1.25 18.23 14.18
CA LEU A 253 -0.18 17.50 14.84
C LEU A 253 -0.60 17.17 16.28
N LEU A 254 -0.48 15.88 16.64
CA LEU A 254 -0.71 15.41 18.01
C LEU A 254 0.58 15.38 18.83
N THR A 255 1.65 14.87 18.23
CA THR A 255 2.96 14.76 18.87
C THR A 255 4.06 14.62 17.82
N THR A 256 5.23 15.10 18.17
CA THR A 256 6.48 14.95 17.41
C THR A 256 7.37 13.83 17.94
N ASP A 257 6.98 13.21 19.05
CA ASP A 257 7.72 12.13 19.71
C ASP A 257 7.26 10.74 19.24
#